data_e296b82bd30b3e0fe2b5f581a183130a
#
_entry.id   e296b82bd30b3e0fe2b5f581a183130a
#
_cell.length_a   1.000
_cell.length_b   1.000
_cell.length_c   1.000
_cell.angle_alpha   90.00
_cell.angle_beta   90.00
_cell.angle_gamma   90.00
#
_symmetry.space_group_name_H-M   'P 1'
#
loop_
_entity.id
_entity.type
_entity.pdbx_description
1 polymer ?
#
loop_
_entity_poly.entity_id
_entity_poly.type
_entity_poly.pdbx_seq_one_letter_code
_entity_poly.pdbx_strand_id
1 'polypeptide(L)'
;MLPHLGSVFSFQGPIHFNYGSHTFIGENFFANFNLTVMDDARIFIGNNVCFGPNVSLMATTHPLIAQERMGLDEEGRTTMAEYAHEIHIGNNVWIACNAVVLGGVHIGDNVVIGAGSVVTKDIPDGYLAFGNPCRPVRPITEADSKKDLILPEDLEHFSYNLM
;
A
#
# COMPACT_ATOMS: atom_id res chain seq x y z
N MET A 1 9.04 14.47 5.44
CA MET A 1 7.92 15.33 4.99
C MET A 1 7.36 14.74 3.70
N LEU A 2 6.03 14.73 3.54
CA LEU A 2 5.34 14.18 2.36
C LEU A 2 4.94 15.34 1.43
N PRO A 3 5.79 15.72 0.47
CA PRO A 3 5.53 16.89 -0.38
C PRO A 3 4.42 16.65 -1.43
N HIS A 4 4.05 15.41 -1.66
CA HIS A 4 3.07 14.99 -2.67
C HIS A 4 1.86 14.30 -2.02
N LEU A 5 1.24 14.97 -1.05
CA LEU A 5 0.08 14.49 -0.31
C LEU A 5 -1.13 15.35 -0.66
N GLY A 6 -2.25 14.71 -0.96
CA GLY A 6 -3.54 15.36 -1.17
C GLY A 6 -3.98 16.18 0.05
N SER A 7 -4.99 17.02 -0.11
CA SER A 7 -5.46 17.94 0.92
C SER A 7 -6.33 17.27 1.99
N VAL A 8 -6.96 16.15 1.65
CA VAL A 8 -7.84 15.38 2.54
C VAL A 8 -7.19 14.03 2.85
N PHE A 9 -6.73 13.87 4.08
CA PHE A 9 -6.07 12.64 4.51
C PHE A 9 -6.18 12.45 6.03
N SER A 10 -5.98 11.21 6.47
CA SER A 10 -5.86 10.87 7.89
C SER A 10 -4.85 9.77 8.11
N PHE A 11 -3.94 9.97 9.06
CA PHE A 11 -3.00 8.97 9.52
C PHE A 11 -3.28 8.64 10.98
N GLN A 12 -3.48 7.37 11.27
CA GLN A 12 -3.45 6.84 12.64
C GLN A 12 -2.00 6.40 12.91
N GLY A 13 -1.25 7.17 13.66
CA GLY A 13 0.17 6.89 13.91
C GLY A 13 0.40 5.63 14.76
N PRO A 14 1.65 5.13 14.87
CA PRO A 14 2.81 5.60 14.15
C PRO A 14 2.81 5.20 12.67
N ILE A 15 3.51 5.99 11.84
CA ILE A 15 3.74 5.73 10.41
C ILE A 15 5.21 5.91 10.09
N HIS A 16 5.73 5.12 9.15
CA HIS A 16 7.15 5.11 8.78
C HIS A 16 7.32 5.22 7.28
N PHE A 17 8.08 6.22 6.84
CA PHE A 17 8.54 6.39 5.47
C PHE A 17 10.05 6.39 5.45
N ASN A 18 10.66 5.77 4.43
CA ASN A 18 12.09 5.84 4.24
C ASN A 18 12.49 7.26 3.82
N TYR A 19 11.96 7.76 2.72
CA TYR A 19 12.18 9.13 2.21
C TYR A 19 10.95 10.02 2.36
N GLY A 20 9.76 9.50 2.07
CA GLY A 20 8.51 10.25 1.98
C GLY A 20 8.39 11.14 0.74
N SER A 21 9.50 11.59 0.19
CA SER A 21 9.53 12.43 -1.02
C SER A 21 9.25 11.65 -2.31
N HIS A 22 9.34 10.34 -2.28
CA HIS A 22 9.05 9.49 -3.44
C HIS A 22 7.65 8.90 -3.40
N THR A 23 6.84 9.23 -2.39
CA THR A 23 5.47 8.76 -2.25
C THR A 23 4.50 9.86 -2.65
N PHE A 24 3.61 9.54 -3.59
CA PHE A 24 2.58 10.42 -4.16
C PHE A 24 1.22 9.88 -3.75
N ILE A 25 0.45 10.67 -2.99
CA ILE A 25 -0.82 10.26 -2.39
C ILE A 25 -1.92 11.22 -2.86
N GLY A 26 -2.98 10.67 -3.43
CA GLY A 26 -4.17 11.41 -3.86
C GLY A 26 -5.06 11.87 -2.70
N GLU A 27 -6.27 12.27 -3.04
CA GLU A 27 -7.26 12.78 -2.09
C GLU A 27 -8.00 11.66 -1.34
N ASN A 28 -8.53 11.99 -0.16
CA ASN A 28 -9.30 11.08 0.70
C ASN A 28 -8.50 9.82 1.07
N PHE A 29 -7.27 10.01 1.53
CA PHE A 29 -6.41 8.93 1.94
C PHE A 29 -6.54 8.65 3.43
N PHE A 30 -6.68 7.38 3.80
CA PHE A 30 -6.66 6.93 5.18
C PHE A 30 -5.62 5.83 5.37
N ALA A 31 -4.76 5.97 6.37
CA ALA A 31 -3.88 4.90 6.82
C ALA A 31 -3.99 4.67 8.32
N ASN A 32 -4.24 3.42 8.67
CA ASN A 32 -4.30 2.97 10.06
C ASN A 32 -2.88 2.80 10.64
N PHE A 33 -2.78 2.31 11.87
CA PHE A 33 -1.52 2.19 12.63
C PHE A 33 -0.45 1.37 11.90
N ASN A 34 0.82 1.78 12.10
CA ASN A 34 2.02 1.08 11.66
C ASN A 34 2.15 0.93 10.14
N LEU A 35 1.65 1.91 9.36
CA LEU A 35 1.98 1.96 7.94
C LEU A 35 3.51 2.07 7.79
N THR A 36 4.08 1.20 6.96
CA THR A 36 5.51 1.21 6.61
C THR A 36 5.68 1.34 5.11
N VAL A 37 6.44 2.36 4.68
CA VAL A 37 6.67 2.66 3.27
C VAL A 37 8.17 2.78 3.00
N MET A 38 8.71 1.80 2.28
CA MET A 38 10.09 1.81 1.77
C MET A 38 10.06 2.35 0.34
N ASP A 39 10.10 3.68 0.23
CA ASP A 39 9.93 4.40 -1.03
C ASP A 39 11.28 4.75 -1.69
N ASP A 40 12.14 3.75 -1.88
CA ASP A 40 13.41 3.88 -2.62
C ASP A 40 13.17 4.06 -4.14
N ALA A 41 12.04 3.56 -4.66
CA ALA A 41 11.44 3.98 -5.92
C ALA A 41 10.11 4.71 -5.67
N ARG A 42 9.55 5.31 -6.70
CA ARG A 42 8.30 6.04 -6.57
C ARG A 42 7.13 5.12 -6.22
N ILE A 43 6.27 5.60 -5.34
CA ILE A 43 5.02 4.93 -4.97
C ILE A 43 3.87 5.88 -5.26
N PHE A 44 2.94 5.45 -6.11
CA PHE A 44 1.77 6.22 -6.48
C PHE A 44 0.52 5.60 -5.86
N ILE A 45 -0.23 6.39 -5.12
CA ILE A 45 -1.47 6.01 -4.45
C ILE A 45 -2.56 6.96 -4.94
N GLY A 46 -3.62 6.41 -5.51
CA GLY A 46 -4.74 7.16 -6.06
C GLY A 46 -5.62 7.80 -5.00
N ASN A 47 -6.83 8.17 -5.39
CA ASN A 47 -7.83 8.79 -4.53
C ASN A 47 -8.71 7.75 -3.83
N ASN A 48 -9.29 8.12 -2.67
CA ASN A 48 -10.20 7.27 -1.89
C ASN A 48 -9.55 5.93 -1.51
N VAL A 49 -8.32 5.96 -1.03
CA VAL A 49 -7.57 4.75 -0.67
C VAL A 49 -7.53 4.60 0.85
N CYS A 50 -7.81 3.39 1.31
CA CYS A 50 -7.82 3.05 2.73
C CYS A 50 -6.87 1.89 3.03
N PHE A 51 -5.98 2.10 4.00
CA PHE A 51 -5.07 1.07 4.50
C PHE A 51 -5.43 0.67 5.93
N GLY A 52 -5.56 -0.63 6.15
CA GLY A 52 -5.67 -1.22 7.49
C GLY A 52 -4.35 -1.16 8.26
N PRO A 53 -4.35 -1.60 9.52
CA PRO A 53 -3.13 -1.64 10.34
C PRO A 53 -2.04 -2.52 9.73
N ASN A 54 -0.78 -2.13 9.94
CA ASN A 54 0.41 -2.88 9.55
C ASN A 54 0.52 -3.15 8.04
N VAL A 55 -0.01 -2.28 7.19
CA VAL A 55 0.24 -2.35 5.75
C VAL A 55 1.68 -1.94 5.47
N SER A 56 2.34 -2.66 4.56
CA SER A 56 3.72 -2.40 4.15
C SER A 56 3.82 -2.27 2.63
N LEU A 57 4.38 -1.17 2.16
CA LEU A 57 4.72 -0.93 0.75
C LEU A 57 6.24 -1.01 0.61
N MET A 58 6.73 -2.02 -0.11
CA MET A 58 8.15 -2.38 -0.16
C MET A 58 8.66 -2.24 -1.59
N ALA A 59 8.99 -1.02 -2.00
CA ALA A 59 9.55 -0.77 -3.33
C ALA A 59 10.97 -1.33 -3.47
N THR A 60 11.69 -1.41 -2.35
CA THR A 60 13.09 -1.85 -2.27
C THR A 60 13.21 -3.37 -2.30
N THR A 61 14.27 -3.85 -2.92
CA THR A 61 14.70 -5.25 -2.90
C THR A 61 16.21 -5.36 -3.02
N HIS A 62 16.73 -6.58 -2.89
CA HIS A 62 18.16 -6.86 -2.97
C HIS A 62 18.45 -7.99 -3.96
N PRO A 63 19.67 -8.05 -4.54
CA PRO A 63 20.11 -9.18 -5.34
C PRO A 63 19.96 -10.51 -4.58
N LEU A 64 19.45 -11.53 -5.26
CA LEU A 64 19.30 -12.87 -4.69
C LEU A 64 20.64 -13.56 -4.49
N ILE A 65 21.60 -13.28 -5.37
CA ILE A 65 22.96 -13.82 -5.29
C ILE A 65 23.70 -13.10 -4.15
N ALA A 66 24.18 -13.88 -3.18
CA ALA A 66 24.77 -13.32 -1.97
C ALA A 66 25.98 -12.40 -2.25
N GLN A 67 26.84 -12.77 -3.21
CA GLN A 67 28.03 -12.03 -3.61
C GLN A 67 27.69 -10.71 -4.32
N GLU A 68 26.51 -10.61 -4.94
CA GLU A 68 26.01 -9.37 -5.54
C GLU A 68 25.35 -8.48 -4.50
N ARG A 69 24.74 -9.08 -3.48
CA ARG A 69 24.02 -8.36 -2.42
C ARG A 69 24.95 -7.69 -1.43
N MET A 70 26.03 -8.36 -1.04
CA MET A 70 27.00 -7.84 -0.08
C MET A 70 28.40 -7.96 -0.63
N GLY A 71 29.15 -6.87 -0.59
CA GLY A 71 30.50 -6.76 -1.09
C GLY A 71 31.34 -5.82 -0.24
N LEU A 72 32.54 -5.53 -0.75
CA LEU A 72 33.42 -4.51 -0.19
C LEU A 72 33.61 -3.42 -1.25
N ASP A 73 33.63 -2.17 -0.81
CA ASP A 73 34.08 -1.06 -1.68
C ASP A 73 35.61 -1.03 -1.83
N GLU A 74 36.11 -0.06 -2.58
CA GLU A 74 37.56 0.11 -2.84
C GLU A 74 38.36 0.36 -1.56
N GLU A 75 37.71 0.87 -0.49
CA GLU A 75 38.33 1.12 0.81
C GLU A 75 38.14 -0.06 1.79
N GLY A 76 37.57 -1.18 1.34
CA GLY A 76 37.39 -2.38 2.14
C GLY A 76 36.19 -2.31 3.14
N ARG A 77 35.30 -1.35 2.97
CA ARG A 77 34.07 -1.24 3.79
C ARG A 77 32.96 -2.11 3.21
N THR A 78 32.19 -2.74 4.10
CA THR A 78 31.03 -3.53 3.67
C THR A 78 30.01 -2.64 2.96
N THR A 79 29.59 -3.05 1.78
CA THR A 79 28.49 -2.46 1.00
C THR A 79 27.37 -3.44 0.85
N MET A 80 26.13 -2.93 0.73
CA MET A 80 24.97 -3.72 0.43
C MET A 80 24.26 -3.14 -0.78
N ALA A 81 24.20 -3.92 -1.85
CA ALA A 81 23.49 -3.51 -3.05
C ALA A 81 21.99 -3.65 -2.87
N GLU A 82 21.26 -2.64 -3.29
CA GLU A 82 19.81 -2.65 -3.35
C GLU A 82 19.32 -2.03 -4.66
N TYR A 83 18.11 -2.36 -5.06
CA TYR A 83 17.42 -1.74 -6.18
C TYR A 83 15.92 -1.67 -5.85
N ALA A 84 15.19 -0.86 -6.58
CA ALA A 84 13.80 -0.63 -6.27
C ALA A 84 12.96 -0.54 -7.54
N HIS A 85 11.69 -0.92 -7.41
CA HIS A 85 10.69 -0.82 -8.47
C HIS A 85 9.49 -0.04 -7.98
N GLU A 86 8.90 0.76 -8.87
CA GLU A 86 7.72 1.55 -8.55
C GLU A 86 6.54 0.67 -8.11
N ILE A 87 5.69 1.21 -7.24
CA ILE A 87 4.40 0.63 -6.86
C ILE A 87 3.31 1.58 -7.31
N HIS A 88 2.29 1.05 -7.97
CA HIS A 88 1.12 1.82 -8.38
C HIS A 88 -0.14 1.24 -7.74
N ILE A 89 -0.91 2.08 -7.05
CA ILE A 89 -2.18 1.75 -6.43
C ILE A 89 -3.22 2.72 -6.99
N GLY A 90 -4.26 2.17 -7.61
CA GLY A 90 -5.34 2.93 -8.24
C GLY A 90 -6.26 3.61 -7.24
N ASN A 91 -7.43 4.02 -7.72
CA ASN A 91 -8.45 4.71 -6.94
C ASN A 91 -9.41 3.73 -6.27
N ASN A 92 -10.05 4.16 -5.16
CA ASN A 92 -11.05 3.37 -4.43
C ASN A 92 -10.52 2.00 -3.99
N VAL A 93 -9.27 1.95 -3.54
CA VAL A 93 -8.60 0.71 -3.12
C VAL A 93 -8.64 0.58 -1.61
N TRP A 94 -9.02 -0.61 -1.13
CA TRP A 94 -8.87 -0.99 0.25
C TRP A 94 -7.82 -2.09 0.41
N ILE A 95 -6.75 -1.81 1.14
CA ILE A 95 -5.75 -2.81 1.53
C ILE A 95 -5.94 -3.12 3.00
N ALA A 96 -6.35 -4.35 3.31
CA ALA A 96 -6.65 -4.78 4.67
C ALA A 96 -5.37 -5.01 5.50
N CYS A 97 -5.54 -5.26 6.79
CA CYS A 97 -4.45 -5.33 7.76
C CYS A 97 -3.38 -6.40 7.42
N ASN A 98 -2.13 -6.11 7.79
CA ASN A 98 -0.97 -6.99 7.61
C ASN A 98 -0.68 -7.38 6.15
N ALA A 99 -1.15 -6.63 5.18
CA ALA A 99 -0.82 -6.86 3.79
C ALA A 99 0.54 -6.23 3.44
N VAL A 100 1.28 -6.91 2.56
CA VAL A 100 2.55 -6.43 2.01
C VAL A 100 2.43 -6.31 0.51
N VAL A 101 2.81 -5.16 -0.06
CA VAL A 101 2.88 -4.92 -1.50
C VAL A 101 4.34 -4.78 -1.90
N LEU A 102 4.79 -5.61 -2.84
CA LEU A 102 6.17 -5.59 -3.32
C LEU A 102 6.36 -4.64 -4.50
N GLY A 103 7.59 -4.22 -4.72
CA GLY A 103 7.99 -3.37 -5.83
C GLY A 103 7.69 -4.01 -7.19
N GLY A 104 7.31 -3.19 -8.16
CA GLY A 104 6.92 -3.58 -9.50
C GLY A 104 5.46 -3.98 -9.66
N VAL A 105 4.65 -3.84 -8.59
CA VAL A 105 3.22 -4.21 -8.60
C VAL A 105 2.35 -3.02 -9.01
N HIS A 106 1.34 -3.31 -9.84
CA HIS A 106 0.23 -2.43 -10.17
C HIS A 106 -1.08 -3.00 -9.61
N ILE A 107 -1.73 -2.27 -8.72
CA ILE A 107 -3.08 -2.56 -8.21
C ILE A 107 -4.04 -1.60 -8.88
N GLY A 108 -5.02 -2.13 -9.60
CA GLY A 108 -6.01 -1.35 -10.35
C GLY A 108 -7.01 -0.62 -9.48
N ASP A 109 -8.00 0.00 -10.10
CA ASP A 109 -9.08 0.72 -9.44
C ASP A 109 -10.11 -0.23 -8.83
N ASN A 110 -10.79 0.23 -7.75
CA ASN A 110 -11.89 -0.51 -7.10
C ASN A 110 -11.47 -1.92 -6.61
N VAL A 111 -10.26 -2.06 -6.12
CA VAL A 111 -9.69 -3.33 -5.64
C VAL A 111 -9.76 -3.43 -4.12
N VAL A 112 -10.02 -4.63 -3.64
CA VAL A 112 -9.86 -4.99 -2.22
C VAL A 112 -8.76 -6.04 -2.08
N ILE A 113 -7.74 -5.74 -1.28
CA ILE A 113 -6.69 -6.69 -0.88
C ILE A 113 -7.02 -7.20 0.51
N GLY A 114 -7.26 -8.51 0.63
CA GLY A 114 -7.59 -9.16 1.91
C GLY A 114 -6.43 -9.18 2.90
N ALA A 115 -6.76 -9.30 4.18
CA ALA A 115 -5.79 -9.28 5.27
C ALA A 115 -4.72 -10.36 5.13
N GLY A 116 -3.48 -10.04 5.56
CA GLY A 116 -2.33 -10.96 5.53
C GLY A 116 -1.82 -11.30 4.14
N SER A 117 -2.23 -10.59 3.12
CA SER A 117 -1.82 -10.86 1.73
C SER A 117 -0.40 -10.38 1.44
N VAL A 118 0.29 -11.11 0.55
CA VAL A 118 1.57 -10.67 -0.03
C VAL A 118 1.39 -10.49 -1.54
N VAL A 119 1.28 -9.23 -1.97
CA VAL A 119 1.02 -8.86 -3.37
C VAL A 119 2.35 -8.84 -4.12
N THR A 120 2.52 -9.81 -5.01
CA THR A 120 3.75 -10.04 -5.78
C THR A 120 3.56 -9.89 -7.28
N LYS A 121 2.33 -9.62 -7.72
CA LYS A 121 1.92 -9.44 -9.12
C LYS A 121 0.75 -8.48 -9.20
N ASP A 122 0.52 -7.94 -10.38
CA ASP A 122 -0.57 -7.02 -10.65
C ASP A 122 -1.94 -7.60 -10.32
N ILE A 123 -2.81 -6.71 -9.86
CA ILE A 123 -4.22 -7.00 -9.54
C ILE A 123 -5.10 -6.15 -10.45
N PRO A 124 -5.97 -6.76 -11.27
CA PRO A 124 -6.83 -6.02 -12.17
C PRO A 124 -7.93 -5.24 -11.44
N ASP A 125 -8.52 -4.26 -12.12
CA ASP A 125 -9.61 -3.43 -11.61
C ASP A 125 -10.80 -4.27 -11.13
N GLY A 126 -11.43 -3.80 -10.05
CA GLY A 126 -12.70 -4.35 -9.56
C GLY A 126 -12.62 -5.73 -8.93
N TYR A 127 -11.45 -6.18 -8.49
CA TYR A 127 -11.28 -7.51 -7.91
C TYR A 127 -11.10 -7.50 -6.40
N LEU A 128 -11.67 -8.52 -5.76
CA LEU A 128 -11.24 -9.02 -4.47
C LEU A 128 -10.05 -9.96 -4.69
N ALA A 129 -8.92 -9.66 -4.05
CA ALA A 129 -7.70 -10.43 -4.12
C ALA A 129 -7.14 -10.72 -2.72
N PHE A 130 -6.62 -11.91 -2.48
CA PHE A 130 -5.98 -12.23 -1.20
C PHE A 130 -5.04 -13.43 -1.29
N GLY A 131 -4.31 -13.65 -0.20
CA GLY A 131 -3.43 -14.80 0.01
C GLY A 131 -1.94 -14.48 -0.03
N ASN A 132 -1.13 -15.51 0.20
CA ASN A 132 0.32 -15.46 0.08
C ASN A 132 0.80 -16.64 -0.79
N PRO A 133 1.18 -16.41 -2.04
CA PRO A 133 1.12 -15.12 -2.76
C PRO A 133 -0.32 -14.69 -3.07
N CYS A 134 -0.57 -13.37 -3.04
CA CYS A 134 -1.87 -12.77 -3.35
C CYS A 134 -2.28 -13.06 -4.80
N ARG A 135 -3.57 -13.38 -5.00
CA ARG A 135 -4.14 -13.60 -6.33
C ARG A 135 -5.54 -12.97 -6.41
N PRO A 136 -5.93 -12.48 -7.60
CA PRO A 136 -7.33 -12.16 -7.86
C PRO A 136 -8.19 -13.40 -7.64
N VAL A 137 -9.26 -13.26 -6.85
CA VAL A 137 -10.14 -14.39 -6.51
C VAL A 137 -11.45 -14.31 -7.25
N ARG A 138 -12.08 -13.13 -7.24
CA ARG A 138 -13.32 -12.87 -7.95
C ARG A 138 -13.56 -11.37 -8.16
N PRO A 139 -14.38 -11.00 -9.14
CA PRO A 139 -14.87 -9.63 -9.23
C PRO A 139 -15.68 -9.22 -8.00
N ILE A 140 -15.63 -7.94 -7.66
CA ILE A 140 -16.53 -7.29 -6.71
C ILE A 140 -17.77 -6.89 -7.47
N THR A 141 -18.96 -7.19 -6.92
CA THR A 141 -20.26 -6.98 -7.58
C THR A 141 -21.27 -6.36 -6.62
N GLU A 142 -22.45 -5.97 -7.11
CA GLU A 142 -23.55 -5.48 -6.28
C GLU A 142 -23.99 -6.49 -5.18
N ALA A 143 -23.74 -7.78 -5.36
CA ALA A 143 -24.02 -8.79 -4.33
C ALA A 143 -23.15 -8.62 -3.07
N ASP A 144 -22.06 -7.86 -3.17
CA ASP A 144 -21.17 -7.54 -2.04
C ASP A 144 -21.68 -6.34 -1.23
N SER A 145 -22.76 -5.68 -1.68
CA SER A 145 -23.33 -4.52 -1.02
C SER A 145 -23.77 -4.84 0.42
N LYS A 146 -23.44 -3.95 1.33
CA LYS A 146 -23.85 -4.01 2.75
C LYS A 146 -24.73 -2.81 3.14
N LYS A 147 -25.37 -2.17 2.16
CA LYS A 147 -26.20 -0.98 2.39
C LYS A 147 -27.24 -1.19 3.49
N ASP A 148 -27.84 -2.38 3.54
CA ASP A 148 -28.87 -2.72 4.51
C ASP A 148 -28.33 -2.97 5.93
N LEU A 149 -27.00 -3.10 6.07
CA LEU A 149 -26.34 -3.29 7.36
C LEU A 149 -25.78 -1.99 7.95
N ILE A 150 -25.76 -0.91 7.16
CA ILE A 150 -25.27 0.39 7.58
C ILE A 150 -26.48 1.23 7.95
N LEU A 151 -26.73 1.42 9.25
CA LEU A 151 -27.80 2.27 9.72
C LEU A 151 -27.41 3.75 9.54
N PRO A 152 -28.37 4.63 9.17
CA PRO A 152 -28.09 6.06 9.00
C PRO A 152 -27.45 6.71 10.23
N GLU A 153 -27.84 6.31 11.42
CA GLU A 153 -27.30 6.75 12.71
C GLU A 153 -25.83 6.31 12.91
N ASP A 154 -25.42 5.19 12.31
CA ASP A 154 -24.03 4.74 12.37
C ASP A 154 -23.12 5.60 11.47
N LEU A 155 -23.67 6.13 10.36
CA LEU A 155 -22.93 7.01 9.47
C LEU A 155 -22.58 8.36 10.12
N GLU A 156 -23.41 8.85 11.05
CA GLU A 156 -23.11 10.06 11.82
C GLU A 156 -21.95 9.86 12.79
N HIS A 157 -21.78 8.65 13.32
CA HIS A 157 -20.67 8.28 14.19
C HIS A 157 -19.40 7.91 13.42
N PHE A 158 -19.53 7.48 12.17
CA PHE A 158 -18.42 7.17 11.25
C PHE A 158 -18.01 8.36 10.37
N SER A 159 -18.59 9.53 10.56
CA SER A 159 -17.99 10.74 10.06
C SER A 159 -16.65 10.91 10.79
N TYR A 160 -15.63 10.24 10.32
CA TYR A 160 -14.26 10.59 10.65
C TYR A 160 -14.15 12.07 10.31
N ASN A 161 -14.03 12.91 11.32
CA ASN A 161 -13.51 14.24 11.12
C ASN A 161 -12.11 14.06 10.57
N LEU A 162 -12.02 13.95 9.25
CA LEU A 162 -10.78 14.09 8.49
C LEU A 162 -10.39 15.58 8.61
N MET A 163 -9.92 15.95 9.79
CA MET A 163 -9.31 17.24 10.06
C MET A 163 -7.80 17.13 10.07
#